data_03249e58e1ea62b0d8a690a651712c62
#
_entry.id   03249e58e1ea62b0d8a690a651712c62
#
_cell.length_a   1.000
_cell.length_b   1.000
_cell.length_c   1.000
_cell.angle_alpha   90.00
_cell.angle_beta   90.00
_cell.angle_gamma   90.00
#
_symmetry.space_group_name_H-M   'P 1'
#
loop_
_entity.id
_entity.type
_entity.pdbx_description
1 polymer ?
#
loop_
_entity_poly.entity_id
_entity_poly.type
_entity_poly.pdbx_seq_one_letter_code
_entity_poly.pdbx_strand_id
1 'polypeptide(L)'
;MIDNDLHLLDQLPLVWFCISAAVISFVAFWLISALWVPHQDRGVAVQGAFRSNLGIVGIALCAKAFGGDGLAVGAVILAVVTPIYNILSVYALNRSLHEGTSVQWFRTLKDITKNPLIIAIALGFFCSWLDLKLPKVMYDAGQYLACMTLPLALIAIGGS
;
A
#
# COMPACT_ATOMS: atom_id res chain seq x y z
N MET A 1 7.54 5.80 -32.28
CA MET A 1 6.49 4.77 -32.23
C MET A 1 7.02 3.74 -31.26
N ILE A 2 6.59 3.79 -30.05
CA ILE A 2 7.19 3.10 -28.91
C ILE A 2 6.41 1.80 -28.77
N ASP A 3 7.05 0.69 -29.13
CA ASP A 3 6.60 -0.66 -28.74
C ASP A 3 6.73 -0.77 -27.23
N ASN A 4 5.73 -0.30 -26.52
CA ASN A 4 5.62 -0.41 -25.09
C ASN A 4 4.65 -1.55 -24.73
N ASP A 5 4.84 -2.69 -25.35
CA ASP A 5 4.40 -3.95 -24.77
C ASP A 5 5.34 -4.28 -23.62
N LEU A 6 5.18 -3.52 -22.53
CA LEU A 6 5.64 -3.96 -21.21
C LEU A 6 4.96 -5.30 -20.96
N HIS A 7 5.64 -6.38 -21.34
CA HIS A 7 5.19 -7.73 -21.06
C HIS A 7 5.10 -7.86 -19.54
N LEU A 8 3.91 -7.63 -19.00
CA LEU A 8 3.60 -7.82 -17.57
C LEU A 8 4.08 -9.20 -17.10
N LEU A 9 4.14 -10.17 -18.02
CA LEU A 9 4.63 -11.51 -17.77
C LEU A 9 6.13 -11.56 -17.44
N ASP A 10 6.93 -10.68 -18.04
CA ASP A 10 8.39 -10.65 -17.78
C ASP A 10 8.71 -10.02 -16.41
N GLN A 11 7.76 -9.28 -15.84
CA GLN A 11 7.91 -8.65 -14.54
C GLN A 11 7.33 -9.47 -13.38
N LEU A 12 6.66 -10.58 -13.66
CA LEU A 12 6.10 -11.47 -12.64
C LEU A 12 7.11 -11.91 -11.57
N PRO A 13 8.35 -12.30 -11.91
CA PRO A 13 9.33 -12.68 -10.90
C PRO A 13 9.67 -11.54 -9.94
N LEU A 14 9.77 -10.31 -10.46
CA LEU A 14 10.04 -9.11 -9.66
C LEU A 14 8.87 -8.78 -8.73
N VAL A 15 7.64 -8.89 -9.23
CA VAL A 15 6.42 -8.69 -8.44
C VAL A 15 6.35 -9.71 -7.30
N TRP A 16 6.58 -10.99 -7.59
CA TRP A 16 6.61 -12.05 -6.58
C TRP A 16 7.71 -11.83 -5.55
N PHE A 17 8.89 -11.38 -5.98
CA PHE A 17 9.97 -11.00 -5.06
C PHE A 17 9.55 -9.87 -4.13
N CYS A 18 8.93 -8.81 -4.64
CA CYS A 18 8.46 -7.68 -3.83
C CYS A 18 7.36 -8.09 -2.84
N ILE A 19 6.42 -8.95 -3.26
CA ILE A 19 5.39 -9.50 -2.38
C ILE A 19 6.01 -10.34 -1.27
N SER A 20 6.91 -11.26 -1.62
CA SER A 20 7.56 -12.12 -0.63
C SER A 20 8.40 -11.31 0.35
N ALA A 21 9.15 -10.31 -0.13
CA ALA A 21 9.92 -9.41 0.72
C ALA A 21 9.02 -8.60 1.69
N ALA A 22 7.86 -8.12 1.23
CA ALA A 22 6.89 -7.42 2.07
C ALA A 22 6.33 -8.33 3.17
N VAL A 23 5.97 -9.57 2.84
CA VAL A 23 5.45 -10.54 3.82
C VAL A 23 6.54 -10.99 4.79
N ILE A 24 7.74 -11.28 4.32
CA ILE A 24 8.88 -11.69 5.16
C ILE A 24 9.24 -10.56 6.15
N SER A 25 9.35 -9.32 5.66
CA SER A 25 9.64 -8.18 6.54
C SER A 25 8.52 -7.96 7.57
N PHE A 26 7.26 -8.09 7.18
CA PHE A 26 6.14 -8.03 8.11
C PHE A 26 6.27 -9.09 9.22
N VAL A 27 6.49 -10.35 8.87
CA VAL A 27 6.64 -11.45 9.83
C VAL A 27 7.86 -11.22 10.74
N ALA A 28 9.00 -10.81 10.17
CA ALA A 28 10.21 -10.53 10.93
C ALA A 28 9.98 -9.43 11.97
N PHE A 29 9.40 -8.29 11.56
CA PHE A 29 9.11 -7.19 12.49
C PHE A 29 8.02 -7.54 13.49
N TRP A 30 7.06 -8.38 13.12
CA TRP A 30 6.07 -8.88 14.07
C TRP A 30 6.70 -9.73 15.17
N LEU A 31 7.62 -10.62 14.81
CA LEU A 31 8.34 -11.46 15.77
C LEU A 31 9.29 -10.63 16.65
N ILE A 32 10.05 -9.71 16.07
CA ILE A 32 10.96 -8.83 16.79
C ILE A 32 10.17 -7.92 17.76
N SER A 33 9.07 -7.33 17.32
CA SER A 33 8.24 -6.47 18.15
C SER A 33 7.60 -7.24 19.34
N ALA A 34 7.40 -8.55 19.18
CA ALA A 34 6.90 -9.39 20.27
C ALA A 34 7.83 -9.45 21.48
N LEU A 35 9.13 -9.19 21.30
CA LEU A 35 10.15 -9.24 22.34
C LEU A 35 10.30 -7.90 23.07
N TRP A 36 10.02 -6.77 22.39
CA TRP A 36 10.42 -5.43 22.88
C TRP A 36 9.24 -4.47 23.04
N VAL A 37 8.10 -4.74 22.40
CA VAL A 37 6.98 -3.79 22.34
C VAL A 37 5.76 -4.36 23.06
N PRO A 38 5.09 -3.57 23.95
CA PRO A 38 3.82 -3.96 24.56
C PRO A 38 2.78 -4.34 23.49
N HIS A 39 1.89 -5.26 23.82
CA HIS A 39 0.93 -5.80 22.87
C HIS A 39 0.07 -4.71 22.20
N GLN A 40 -0.34 -3.70 22.96
CA GLN A 40 -1.20 -2.61 22.50
C GLN A 40 -0.53 -1.74 21.42
N ASP A 41 0.79 -1.52 21.52
CA ASP A 41 1.55 -0.67 20.61
C ASP A 41 2.21 -1.45 19.47
N ARG A 42 2.17 -2.78 19.56
CA ARG A 42 2.85 -3.67 18.60
C ARG A 42 2.39 -3.45 17.16
N GLY A 43 1.08 -3.28 16.94
CA GLY A 43 0.54 -3.04 15.60
C GLY A 43 1.08 -1.78 14.96
N VAL A 44 1.20 -0.70 15.73
CA VAL A 44 1.74 0.59 15.27
C VAL A 44 3.23 0.46 14.99
N ALA A 45 4.00 -0.15 15.90
CA ALA A 45 5.44 -0.36 15.72
C ALA A 45 5.76 -1.22 14.48
N VAL A 46 5.04 -2.32 14.28
CA VAL A 46 5.21 -3.18 13.10
C VAL A 46 4.87 -2.43 11.83
N GLN A 47 3.76 -1.69 11.82
CA GLN A 47 3.35 -0.90 10.64
C GLN A 47 4.41 0.14 10.27
N GLY A 48 4.99 0.83 11.25
CA GLY A 48 6.05 1.81 11.01
C GLY A 48 7.35 1.18 10.51
N ALA A 49 7.65 -0.07 10.93
CA ALA A 49 8.90 -0.74 10.60
C ALA A 49 8.89 -1.43 9.23
N PHE A 50 7.79 -2.13 8.86
CA PHE A 50 7.78 -2.90 7.61
C PHE A 50 7.31 -2.12 6.39
N ARG A 51 6.53 -1.05 6.58
CA ARG A 51 5.95 -0.27 5.49
C ARG A 51 6.98 0.68 4.90
N SER A 52 7.47 0.37 3.71
CA SER A 52 8.37 1.27 2.97
C SER A 52 7.62 2.43 2.33
N ASN A 53 8.32 3.56 2.13
CA ASN A 53 7.80 4.71 1.41
C ASN A 53 7.99 4.52 -0.11
N LEU A 54 7.35 3.47 -0.65
CA LEU A 54 7.49 3.09 -2.05
C LEU A 54 6.87 4.15 -2.99
N GLY A 55 5.77 4.78 -2.57
CA GLY A 55 5.02 5.72 -3.40
C GLY A 55 5.73 7.05 -3.65
N ILE A 56 6.57 7.52 -2.74
CA ILE A 56 7.27 8.79 -2.88
C ILE A 56 8.74 8.54 -3.22
N VAL A 57 9.45 7.84 -2.33
CA VAL A 57 10.89 7.64 -2.47
C VAL A 57 11.20 6.56 -3.51
N GLY A 58 10.46 5.45 -3.49
CA GLY A 58 10.69 4.33 -4.41
C GLY A 58 10.49 4.74 -5.88
N ILE A 59 9.36 5.35 -6.21
CA ILE A 59 9.08 5.81 -7.58
C ILE A 59 10.08 6.87 -8.04
N ALA A 60 10.40 7.85 -7.18
CA ALA A 60 11.36 8.89 -7.53
C ALA A 60 12.76 8.30 -7.82
N LEU A 61 13.17 7.30 -7.05
CA LEU A 61 14.44 6.60 -7.25
C LEU A 61 14.45 5.80 -8.54
N CYS A 62 13.38 5.06 -8.84
CA CYS A 62 13.23 4.31 -10.09
C CYS A 62 13.28 5.24 -11.31
N ALA A 63 12.56 6.36 -11.26
CA ALA A 63 12.57 7.35 -12.33
C ALA A 63 13.97 7.97 -12.53
N LYS A 64 14.69 8.24 -11.43
CA LYS A 64 16.03 8.83 -11.49
C LYS A 64 17.09 7.85 -12.00
N ALA A 65 17.00 6.58 -11.61
CA ALA A 65 17.99 5.56 -11.94
C ALA A 65 17.81 4.98 -13.35
N PHE A 66 16.56 4.79 -13.78
CA PHE A 66 16.21 4.04 -14.99
C PHE A 66 15.31 4.82 -15.96
N GLY A 67 15.04 6.10 -15.70
CA GLY A 67 14.22 6.93 -16.58
C GLY A 67 12.75 6.49 -16.66
N GLY A 68 12.16 6.59 -17.84
CA GLY A 68 10.75 6.27 -18.08
C GLY A 68 10.40 4.81 -17.85
N ASP A 69 11.28 3.90 -18.22
CA ASP A 69 11.08 2.45 -18.03
C ASP A 69 11.06 2.10 -16.54
N GLY A 70 11.98 2.67 -15.76
CA GLY A 70 11.99 2.50 -14.31
C GLY A 70 10.74 3.05 -13.63
N LEU A 71 10.20 4.17 -14.13
CA LEU A 71 8.95 4.73 -13.63
C LEU A 71 7.77 3.79 -13.88
N ALA A 72 7.69 3.20 -15.08
CA ALA A 72 6.62 2.28 -15.46
C ALA A 72 6.65 1.00 -14.58
N VAL A 73 7.84 0.38 -14.44
CA VAL A 73 8.02 -0.80 -13.56
C VAL A 73 7.70 -0.46 -12.10
N GLY A 74 8.20 0.68 -11.60
CA GLY A 74 7.92 1.16 -10.25
C GLY A 74 6.42 1.37 -9.98
N ALA A 75 5.69 1.89 -10.98
CA ALA A 75 4.24 2.07 -10.88
C ALA A 75 3.48 0.73 -10.77
N VAL A 76 3.87 -0.28 -11.55
CA VAL A 76 3.30 -1.63 -11.47
C VAL A 76 3.54 -2.25 -10.10
N ILE A 77 4.78 -2.18 -9.60
CA ILE A 77 5.12 -2.69 -8.26
C ILE A 77 4.31 -1.96 -7.18
N LEU A 78 4.19 -0.63 -7.27
CA LEU A 78 3.42 0.16 -6.34
C LEU A 78 1.94 -0.26 -6.33
N ALA A 79 1.35 -0.46 -7.51
CA ALA A 79 -0.04 -0.86 -7.65
C ALA A 79 -0.34 -2.22 -6.98
N VAL A 80 0.62 -3.15 -7.01
CA VAL A 80 0.47 -4.49 -6.41
C VAL A 80 0.83 -4.50 -4.93
N VAL A 81 1.94 -3.87 -4.54
CA VAL A 81 2.46 -3.95 -3.16
C VAL A 81 1.66 -3.08 -2.19
N THR A 82 1.12 -1.94 -2.64
CA THR A 82 0.35 -1.04 -1.78
C THR A 82 -0.91 -1.69 -1.16
N PRO A 83 -1.75 -2.40 -1.91
CA PRO A 83 -2.86 -3.15 -1.31
C PRO A 83 -2.41 -4.17 -0.26
N ILE A 84 -1.30 -4.86 -0.51
CA ILE A 84 -0.74 -5.85 0.42
C ILE A 84 -0.30 -5.17 1.72
N TYR A 85 0.43 -4.05 1.62
CA TYR A 85 0.81 -3.27 2.79
C TYR A 85 -0.41 -2.80 3.59
N ASN A 86 -1.48 -2.37 2.93
CA ASN A 86 -2.69 -1.94 3.60
C ASN A 86 -3.39 -3.09 4.33
N ILE A 87 -3.51 -4.26 3.70
CA ILE A 87 -4.09 -5.46 4.33
C ILE A 87 -3.28 -5.88 5.55
N LEU A 88 -1.95 -5.98 5.42
CA LEU A 88 -1.07 -6.35 6.53
C LEU A 88 -1.10 -5.32 7.66
N SER A 89 -1.18 -4.02 7.33
CA SER A 89 -1.30 -2.95 8.32
C SER A 89 -2.59 -3.04 9.11
N VAL A 90 -3.73 -3.22 8.43
CA VAL A 90 -5.04 -3.39 9.09
C VAL A 90 -5.04 -4.64 9.97
N TYR A 91 -4.46 -5.74 9.50
CA TYR A 91 -4.31 -6.96 10.29
C TYR A 91 -3.48 -6.70 11.56
N ALA A 92 -2.31 -6.05 11.44
CA ALA A 92 -1.44 -5.73 12.57
C ALA A 92 -2.14 -4.88 13.63
N LEU A 93 -2.82 -3.82 13.19
CA LEU A 93 -3.55 -2.92 14.09
C LEU A 93 -4.70 -3.64 14.80
N ASN A 94 -5.52 -4.38 14.07
CA ASN A 94 -6.63 -5.11 14.66
C ASN A 94 -6.15 -6.15 15.68
N ARG A 95 -5.03 -6.83 15.38
CA ARG A 95 -4.47 -7.85 16.28
C ARG A 95 -3.90 -7.25 17.57
N SER A 96 -3.36 -6.04 17.52
CA SER A 96 -2.81 -5.36 18.70
C SER A 96 -3.88 -4.71 19.57
N LEU A 97 -4.99 -4.26 18.98
CA LEU A 97 -6.06 -3.57 19.70
C LEU A 97 -7.02 -4.53 20.42
N HIS A 98 -7.09 -5.80 20.03
CA HIS A 98 -8.01 -6.78 20.59
C HIS A 98 -7.24 -7.83 21.40
N GLU A 99 -6.96 -7.54 22.68
CA GLU A 99 -6.41 -8.51 23.62
C GLU A 99 -7.43 -9.61 23.98
N GLY A 100 -7.03 -10.86 23.83
CA GLY A 100 -7.70 -12.00 24.49
C GLY A 100 -8.90 -12.62 23.78
N THR A 101 -9.40 -12.09 22.69
CA THR A 101 -10.43 -12.76 21.90
C THR A 101 -9.80 -13.61 20.81
N SER A 102 -10.22 -14.87 20.73
CA SER A 102 -9.90 -15.73 19.58
C SER A 102 -10.03 -14.92 18.29
N VAL A 103 -9.01 -15.01 17.44
CA VAL A 103 -8.97 -14.29 16.15
C VAL A 103 -10.27 -14.57 15.41
N GLN A 104 -11.21 -13.68 15.53
CA GLN A 104 -12.44 -13.74 14.73
C GLN A 104 -12.08 -13.30 13.31
N TRP A 105 -11.57 -14.25 12.53
CA TRP A 105 -11.22 -14.03 11.11
C TRP A 105 -12.35 -13.31 10.36
N PHE A 106 -13.59 -13.64 10.68
CA PHE A 106 -14.76 -12.95 10.12
C PHE A 106 -14.85 -11.48 10.51
N ARG A 107 -14.45 -11.12 11.72
CA ARG A 107 -14.48 -9.73 12.18
C ARG A 107 -13.35 -8.93 11.52
N THR A 108 -12.15 -9.47 11.50
CA THR A 108 -11.01 -8.86 10.80
C THR A 108 -11.29 -8.72 9.31
N LEU A 109 -11.85 -9.75 8.67
CA LEU A 109 -12.22 -9.69 7.25
C LEU A 109 -13.31 -8.63 7.00
N LYS A 110 -14.30 -8.53 7.88
CA LYS A 110 -15.33 -7.49 7.81
C LYS A 110 -14.78 -6.08 8.01
N ASP A 111 -13.80 -5.91 8.90
CA ASP A 111 -13.16 -4.61 9.14
C ASP A 111 -12.27 -4.22 7.95
N ILE A 112 -11.58 -5.18 7.34
CA ILE A 112 -10.83 -5.00 6.11
C ILE A 112 -11.75 -4.58 4.97
N THR A 113 -12.85 -5.29 4.75
CA THR A 113 -13.80 -4.99 3.66
C THR A 113 -14.56 -3.68 3.86
N LYS A 114 -14.73 -3.22 5.10
CA LYS A 114 -15.34 -1.93 5.44
C LYS A 114 -14.35 -0.78 5.48
N ASN A 115 -13.06 -1.04 5.35
CA ASN A 115 -12.05 0.00 5.36
C ASN A 115 -12.20 0.87 4.10
N PRO A 116 -12.43 2.20 4.24
CA PRO A 116 -12.65 3.07 3.10
C PRO A 116 -11.47 3.12 2.14
N LEU A 117 -10.24 2.91 2.64
CA LEU A 117 -9.04 2.86 1.81
C LEU A 117 -9.05 1.63 0.89
N ILE A 118 -9.43 0.47 1.42
CA ILE A 118 -9.49 -0.78 0.64
C ILE A 118 -10.62 -0.71 -0.38
N ILE A 119 -11.77 -0.15 0.01
CA ILE A 119 -12.89 0.08 -0.91
C ILE A 119 -12.47 1.02 -2.04
N ALA A 120 -11.78 2.12 -1.73
CA ALA A 120 -11.31 3.08 -2.73
C ALA A 120 -10.31 2.45 -3.72
N ILE A 121 -9.38 1.63 -3.23
CA ILE A 121 -8.42 0.91 -4.07
C ILE A 121 -9.14 -0.11 -4.97
N ALA A 122 -10.08 -0.87 -4.41
CA ALA A 122 -10.86 -1.85 -5.17
C ALA A 122 -11.71 -1.17 -6.26
N LEU A 123 -12.36 -0.05 -5.94
CA LEU A 123 -13.10 0.75 -6.92
C LEU A 123 -12.19 1.32 -8.01
N GLY A 124 -11.02 1.84 -7.65
CA GLY A 124 -10.04 2.34 -8.62
C GLY A 124 -9.57 1.24 -9.57
N PHE A 125 -9.30 0.05 -9.04
CA PHE A 125 -8.92 -1.11 -9.85
C PHE A 125 -10.06 -1.55 -10.77
N PHE A 126 -11.30 -1.56 -10.29
CA PHE A 126 -12.48 -1.91 -11.05
C PHE A 126 -12.75 -0.92 -12.20
N CYS A 127 -12.64 0.38 -11.92
CA CYS A 127 -12.76 1.42 -12.95
C CYS A 127 -11.66 1.30 -14.02
N SER A 128 -10.44 0.99 -13.61
CA SER A 128 -9.32 0.79 -14.53
C SER A 128 -9.53 -0.46 -15.40
N TRP A 129 -10.03 -1.54 -14.83
CA TRP A 129 -10.28 -2.79 -15.56
C TRP A 129 -11.42 -2.67 -16.59
N LEU A 130 -12.42 -1.85 -16.30
CA LEU A 130 -13.55 -1.56 -17.22
C LEU A 130 -13.24 -0.47 -18.23
N ASP A 131 -12.01 0.06 -18.22
CA ASP A 131 -11.58 1.20 -19.05
C ASP A 131 -12.58 2.38 -19.02
N LEU A 132 -13.16 2.61 -17.84
CA LEU A 132 -14.16 3.65 -17.62
C LEU A 132 -13.48 5.03 -17.73
N LYS A 133 -13.73 5.70 -18.84
CA LYS A 133 -13.32 7.10 -19.02
C LYS A 133 -14.19 8.00 -18.15
N LEU A 134 -13.67 8.39 -16.99
CA LEU A 134 -14.33 9.37 -16.14
C LEU A 134 -14.47 10.71 -16.88
N PRO A 135 -15.58 11.43 -16.70
CA PRO A 135 -15.69 12.80 -17.19
C PRO A 135 -14.51 13.64 -16.69
N LYS A 136 -13.97 14.49 -17.58
CA LYS A 136 -12.75 15.28 -17.29
C LYS A 136 -12.84 16.03 -15.95
N VAL A 137 -14.00 16.59 -15.64
CA VAL A 137 -14.24 17.33 -14.40
C VAL A 137 -14.05 16.46 -13.15
N MET A 138 -14.52 15.20 -13.18
CA MET A 138 -14.36 14.26 -12.06
C MET A 138 -12.91 13.79 -11.94
N TYR A 139 -12.23 13.57 -13.06
CA TYR A 139 -10.82 13.20 -13.08
C TYR A 139 -9.95 14.33 -12.50
N ASP A 140 -10.14 15.57 -12.96
CA ASP A 140 -9.41 16.74 -12.51
C ASP A 140 -9.65 17.01 -11.01
N ALA A 141 -10.90 16.92 -10.56
CA ALA A 141 -11.23 17.05 -9.14
C ALA A 141 -10.55 15.98 -8.27
N GLY A 142 -10.53 14.74 -8.72
CA GLY A 142 -9.82 13.64 -8.05
C GLY A 142 -8.32 13.88 -7.98
N GLN A 143 -7.72 14.38 -9.06
CA GLN A 143 -6.30 14.76 -9.12
C GLN A 143 -5.96 15.87 -8.11
N TYR A 144 -6.78 16.91 -8.00
CA TYR A 144 -6.55 17.97 -7.02
C TYR A 144 -6.62 17.46 -5.59
N LEU A 145 -7.59 16.60 -5.26
CA LEU A 145 -7.69 15.97 -3.94
C LEU A 145 -6.48 15.07 -3.65
N ALA A 146 -6.03 14.29 -4.63
CA ALA A 146 -4.85 13.45 -4.49
C ALA A 146 -3.57 14.28 -4.24
N CYS A 147 -3.39 15.40 -4.94
CA CYS A 147 -2.26 16.30 -4.75
C CYS A 147 -2.26 16.97 -3.38
N MET A 148 -3.43 17.20 -2.77
CA MET A 148 -3.54 17.78 -1.43
C MET A 148 -3.22 16.78 -0.31
N THR A 149 -3.24 15.48 -0.57
CA THR A 149 -3.05 14.43 0.45
C THR A 149 -1.70 14.55 1.16
N LEU A 150 -0.62 14.72 0.42
CA LEU A 150 0.73 14.83 1.00
C LEU A 150 0.92 16.13 1.82
N PRO A 151 0.57 17.34 1.33
CA PRO A 151 0.64 18.55 2.13
C PRO A 151 -0.20 18.47 3.41
N LEU A 152 -1.43 17.95 3.33
CA LEU A 152 -2.30 17.81 4.51
C LEU A 152 -1.74 16.80 5.53
N ALA A 153 -1.16 15.69 5.06
CA ALA A 153 -0.52 14.72 5.94
C ALA A 153 0.70 15.34 6.65
N LEU A 154 1.52 16.12 5.95
CA LEU A 154 2.67 16.81 6.56
C LEU A 154 2.24 17.86 7.59
N ILE A 155 1.18 18.61 7.33
CA ILE A 155 0.61 19.57 8.28
C ILE A 155 0.08 18.84 9.53
N ALA A 156 -0.63 17.73 9.34
CA ALA A 156 -1.18 16.94 10.44
C ALA A 156 -0.07 16.36 11.33
N ILE A 157 1.04 15.90 10.74
CA ILE A 157 2.19 15.36 11.47
C ILE A 157 3.00 16.48 12.15
N GLY A 158 3.17 17.61 11.47
CA GLY A 158 3.93 18.74 12.00
C GLY A 158 3.19 19.60 13.03
N GLY A 159 1.86 19.47 13.11
CA GLY A 159 1.01 20.18 14.07
C GLY A 159 0.65 19.37 15.33
N SER A 160 1.13 18.13 15.43
CA SER A 160 0.98 17.26 16.60
C SER A 160 2.24 17.31 17.45
#